data_8a61985c474c26a051cc0567017ebe16
#
_entry.id   8a61985c474c26a051cc0567017ebe16
#
_cell.length_a   1.000
_cell.length_b   1.000
_cell.length_c   1.000
_cell.angle_alpha   90.00
_cell.angle_beta   90.00
_cell.angle_gamma   90.00
#
_symmetry.space_group_name_H-M   'P 1'
#
loop_
_entity.id
_entity.type
_entity.pdbx_description
1 polymer ?
#
loop_
_entity_poly.entity_id
_entity_poly.type
_entity_poly.pdbx_seq_one_letter_code
_entity_poly.pdbx_strand_id
1 'polypeptide(L)'
;MDKAQQDALKKSAGIEAAKLVENGMIAGLGTGSTVKFLVDELGRRHQEEGLEFTGVTTSRRTQAQAESYGIKIVDIDDVDHIDVTIDGADEVDKNFNGIKGGGAALLWEKIVATNSNQIVWIVDESKVVDTIGKFPLPVEVIPFGAGQVIKKFEARGYKPVLRLDADGKEVRTDANNFVVDLHLERIDHPQELAEDLINTVGVVEHGLFLNMVDKVIVGDPNGPRVMTNANK
;
A
#
# COMPACT_ATOMS: atom_id res chain seq x y z
N MET A 1 -7.19 -13.17 -16.71
CA MET A 1 -8.26 -12.29 -16.19
C MET A 1 -8.24 -11.01 -17.00
N ASP A 2 -9.37 -10.55 -17.53
CA ASP A 2 -9.45 -9.25 -18.17
C ASP A 2 -9.58 -8.11 -17.14
N LYS A 3 -9.42 -6.85 -17.59
CA LYS A 3 -9.45 -5.68 -16.70
C LYS A 3 -10.80 -5.51 -15.99
N ALA A 4 -11.91 -5.78 -16.65
CA ALA A 4 -13.24 -5.62 -16.08
C ALA A 4 -13.50 -6.65 -14.96
N GLN A 5 -13.06 -7.89 -15.16
CA GLN A 5 -13.08 -8.93 -14.13
C GLN A 5 -12.22 -8.54 -12.93
N GLN A 6 -10.99 -8.08 -13.16
CA GLN A 6 -10.11 -7.63 -12.09
C GLN A 6 -10.70 -6.45 -11.30
N ASP A 7 -11.28 -5.47 -11.98
CA ASP A 7 -11.92 -4.32 -11.33
C ASP A 7 -13.15 -4.75 -10.51
N ALA A 8 -13.92 -5.75 -10.97
CA ALA A 8 -15.03 -6.32 -10.19
C ALA A 8 -14.55 -6.97 -8.88
N LEU A 9 -13.43 -7.72 -8.92
CA LEU A 9 -12.83 -8.33 -7.73
C LEU A 9 -12.31 -7.27 -6.75
N LYS A 10 -11.60 -6.26 -7.24
CA LYS A 10 -11.15 -5.12 -6.43
C LYS A 10 -12.30 -4.38 -5.77
N LYS A 11 -13.38 -4.16 -6.53
CA LYS A 11 -14.60 -3.53 -6.01
C LYS A 11 -15.23 -4.36 -4.90
N SER A 12 -15.34 -5.69 -5.06
CA SER A 12 -15.90 -6.56 -4.02
C SER A 12 -15.07 -6.52 -2.72
N ALA A 13 -13.72 -6.54 -2.82
CA ALA A 13 -12.85 -6.41 -1.67
C ALA A 13 -12.98 -5.03 -0.99
N GLY A 14 -13.04 -3.94 -1.78
CA GLY A 14 -13.21 -2.58 -1.26
C GLY A 14 -14.53 -2.39 -0.52
N ILE A 15 -15.65 -2.89 -1.07
CA ILE A 15 -16.97 -2.83 -0.42
C ILE A 15 -16.98 -3.63 0.89
N GLU A 16 -16.39 -4.84 0.89
CA GLU A 16 -16.31 -5.65 2.11
C GLU A 16 -15.51 -4.96 3.20
N ALA A 17 -14.35 -4.39 2.83
CA ALA A 17 -13.49 -3.68 3.77
C ALA A 17 -14.12 -2.39 4.31
N ALA A 18 -14.92 -1.70 3.51
CA ALA A 18 -15.62 -0.48 3.96
C ALA A 18 -16.51 -0.73 5.18
N LYS A 19 -17.00 -1.96 5.38
CA LYS A 19 -17.81 -2.34 6.56
C LYS A 19 -17.03 -2.27 7.88
N LEU A 20 -15.71 -2.26 7.82
CA LEU A 20 -14.85 -2.17 9.02
C LEU A 20 -14.74 -0.74 9.56
N VAL A 21 -15.17 0.26 8.81
CA VAL A 21 -15.17 1.66 9.25
C VAL A 21 -16.53 1.97 9.85
N GLU A 22 -16.50 2.42 11.11
CA GLU A 22 -17.67 2.73 11.92
C GLU A 22 -17.68 4.21 12.33
N ASN A 23 -18.83 4.68 12.85
CA ASN A 23 -18.96 6.06 13.30
C ASN A 23 -17.96 6.41 14.41
N GLY A 24 -17.33 7.57 14.27
CA GLY A 24 -16.37 8.11 15.22
C GLY A 24 -14.95 7.59 15.08
N MET A 25 -14.69 6.60 14.20
CA MET A 25 -13.34 6.07 13.97
C MET A 25 -12.44 7.07 13.27
N ILE A 26 -11.13 6.90 13.48
CA ILE A 26 -10.06 7.45 12.66
C ILE A 26 -9.58 6.34 11.74
N ALA A 27 -9.82 6.50 10.43
CA ALA A 27 -9.51 5.49 9.44
C ALA A 27 -8.34 5.91 8.55
N GLY A 28 -7.31 5.06 8.46
CA GLY A 28 -6.24 5.18 7.49
C GLY A 28 -6.71 4.71 6.10
N LEU A 29 -6.67 5.60 5.13
CA LEU A 29 -7.09 5.34 3.75
C LEU A 29 -5.86 5.23 2.86
N GLY A 30 -5.60 4.04 2.40
CA GLY A 30 -4.44 3.67 1.59
C GLY A 30 -4.40 4.29 0.19
N THR A 31 -3.58 3.70 -0.67
CA THR A 31 -3.39 4.17 -2.05
C THR A 31 -3.49 3.00 -3.04
N GLY A 32 -4.10 3.24 -4.19
CA GLY A 32 -4.12 2.27 -5.28
C GLY A 32 -5.49 2.02 -5.90
N SER A 33 -5.51 1.18 -6.93
CA SER A 33 -6.73 0.92 -7.71
C SER A 33 -7.83 0.19 -6.94
N THR A 34 -7.47 -0.63 -5.94
CA THR A 34 -8.44 -1.30 -5.06
C THR A 34 -8.98 -0.33 -4.02
N VAL A 35 -8.09 0.51 -3.44
CA VAL A 35 -8.47 1.54 -2.46
C VAL A 35 -9.44 2.57 -3.06
N LYS A 36 -9.34 2.85 -4.35
CA LYS A 36 -10.31 3.71 -5.03
C LYS A 36 -11.75 3.24 -4.79
N PHE A 37 -12.02 1.93 -4.91
CA PHE A 37 -13.37 1.38 -4.67
C PHE A 37 -13.77 1.39 -3.19
N LEU A 38 -12.80 1.25 -2.27
CA LEU A 38 -13.04 1.44 -0.84
C LEU A 38 -13.51 2.87 -0.56
N VAL A 39 -12.79 3.88 -1.07
CA VAL A 39 -13.12 5.29 -0.85
C VAL A 39 -14.45 5.67 -1.52
N ASP A 40 -14.75 5.13 -2.72
CA ASP A 40 -16.03 5.31 -3.37
C ASP A 40 -17.17 4.77 -2.48
N GLU A 41 -17.01 3.59 -1.86
CA GLU A 41 -18.02 3.00 -0.96
C GLU A 41 -18.14 3.75 0.37
N LEU A 42 -17.03 4.16 0.96
CA LEU A 42 -17.04 4.99 2.18
C LEU A 42 -17.73 6.34 1.91
N GLY A 43 -17.48 6.94 0.74
CA GLY A 43 -18.15 8.16 0.30
C GLY A 43 -19.64 7.98 0.14
N ARG A 44 -20.09 6.88 -0.48
CA ARG A 44 -21.51 6.53 -0.57
C ARG A 44 -22.13 6.37 0.82
N ARG A 45 -21.50 5.61 1.71
CA ARG A 45 -21.99 5.40 3.08
C ARG A 45 -22.04 6.71 3.88
N HIS A 46 -21.06 7.60 3.70
CA HIS A 46 -21.08 8.92 4.31
C HIS A 46 -22.30 9.73 3.84
N GLN A 47 -22.55 9.78 2.53
CA GLN A 47 -23.61 10.60 1.93
C GLN A 47 -25.01 10.01 2.09
N GLU A 48 -25.15 8.68 2.03
CA GLU A 48 -26.45 8.01 1.97
C GLU A 48 -26.86 7.35 3.31
N GLU A 49 -25.87 6.90 4.12
CA GLU A 49 -26.10 6.19 5.38
C GLU A 49 -25.75 7.02 6.62
N GLY A 50 -25.15 8.21 6.43
CA GLY A 50 -24.75 9.09 7.52
C GLY A 50 -23.52 8.57 8.29
N LEU A 51 -22.63 7.81 7.65
CA LEU A 51 -21.37 7.37 8.26
C LEU A 51 -20.46 8.58 8.53
N GLU A 52 -20.15 8.83 9.80
CA GLU A 52 -19.28 9.92 10.23
C GLU A 52 -17.97 9.36 10.79
N PHE A 53 -16.86 9.62 10.12
CA PHE A 53 -15.52 9.22 10.53
C PHE A 53 -14.48 10.27 10.07
N THR A 54 -13.27 10.18 10.60
CA THR A 54 -12.14 11.02 10.18
C THR A 54 -11.14 10.17 9.42
N GLY A 55 -10.70 10.63 8.25
CA GLY A 55 -9.70 9.94 7.44
C GLY A 55 -8.30 10.51 7.60
N VAL A 56 -7.30 9.64 7.60
CA VAL A 56 -5.87 9.95 7.39
C VAL A 56 -5.46 9.24 6.10
N THR A 57 -4.85 9.95 5.14
CA THR A 57 -4.59 9.38 3.82
C THR A 57 -3.11 9.13 3.57
N THR A 58 -2.80 8.14 2.73
CA THR A 58 -1.42 7.77 2.37
C THR A 58 -0.94 8.42 1.07
N SER A 59 -1.78 9.25 0.43
CA SER A 59 -1.41 10.03 -0.76
C SER A 59 -2.37 11.20 -0.99
N ARG A 60 -1.87 12.23 -1.65
CA ARG A 60 -2.68 13.40 -2.06
C ARG A 60 -3.83 13.01 -2.99
N ARG A 61 -3.64 11.97 -3.81
CA ARG A 61 -4.70 11.46 -4.69
C ARG A 61 -5.87 10.87 -3.90
N THR A 62 -5.59 10.06 -2.89
CA THR A 62 -6.62 9.48 -2.02
C THR A 62 -7.31 10.56 -1.20
N GLN A 63 -6.56 11.55 -0.70
CA GLN A 63 -7.10 12.72 -0.03
C GLN A 63 -8.13 13.43 -0.90
N ALA A 64 -7.74 13.84 -2.11
CA ALA A 64 -8.64 14.54 -3.02
C ALA A 64 -9.91 13.74 -3.35
N GLN A 65 -9.81 12.41 -3.50
CA GLN A 65 -10.97 11.54 -3.71
C GLN A 65 -11.88 11.54 -2.48
N ALA A 66 -11.36 11.34 -1.27
CA ALA A 66 -12.15 11.30 -0.04
C ALA A 66 -12.86 12.65 0.24
N GLU A 67 -12.13 13.76 0.09
CA GLU A 67 -12.67 15.12 0.24
C GLU A 67 -13.79 15.42 -0.78
N SER A 68 -13.73 14.85 -1.99
CA SER A 68 -14.80 15.03 -2.99
C SER A 68 -16.14 14.42 -2.57
N TYR A 69 -16.14 13.48 -1.64
CA TYR A 69 -17.35 12.91 -1.02
C TYR A 69 -17.79 13.66 0.26
N GLY A 70 -17.01 14.65 0.72
CA GLY A 70 -17.26 15.37 1.97
C GLY A 70 -16.66 14.70 3.21
N ILE A 71 -15.88 13.64 3.05
CA ILE A 71 -15.21 12.97 4.18
C ILE A 71 -14.17 13.91 4.78
N LYS A 72 -14.20 14.07 6.10
CA LYS A 72 -13.21 14.87 6.83
C LYS A 72 -11.85 14.18 6.79
N ILE A 73 -10.85 14.85 6.20
CA ILE A 73 -9.46 14.40 6.19
C ILE A 73 -8.63 15.32 7.10
N VAL A 74 -7.72 14.73 7.85
CA VAL A 74 -6.76 15.42 8.74
C VAL A 74 -5.34 14.91 8.48
N ASP A 75 -4.35 15.67 8.92
CA ASP A 75 -2.97 15.24 8.94
C ASP A 75 -2.77 14.15 9.99
N ILE A 76 -1.80 13.25 9.76
CA ILE A 76 -1.47 12.19 10.72
C ILE A 76 -0.96 12.77 12.05
N ASP A 77 -0.33 13.95 12.02
CA ASP A 77 0.17 14.63 13.22
C ASP A 77 -0.95 15.25 14.07
N ASP A 78 -2.18 15.32 13.56
CA ASP A 78 -3.36 15.84 14.27
C ASP A 78 -4.16 14.74 15.00
N VAL A 79 -3.71 13.49 14.96
CA VAL A 79 -4.40 12.36 15.61
C VAL A 79 -3.46 11.58 16.53
N ASP A 80 -3.98 11.06 17.63
CA ASP A 80 -3.20 10.26 18.59
C ASP A 80 -2.99 8.81 18.13
N HIS A 81 -3.88 8.28 17.31
CA HIS A 81 -3.86 6.91 16.77
C HIS A 81 -4.77 6.81 15.56
N ILE A 82 -4.66 5.70 14.86
CA ILE A 82 -5.57 5.31 13.77
C ILE A 82 -6.21 3.98 14.18
N ASP A 83 -7.55 3.89 14.15
CA ASP A 83 -8.28 2.69 14.58
C ASP A 83 -8.06 1.53 13.60
N VAL A 84 -8.22 1.80 12.31
CA VAL A 84 -8.03 0.83 11.25
C VAL A 84 -7.44 1.50 10.02
N THR A 85 -6.37 0.94 9.47
CA THR A 85 -5.87 1.32 8.14
C THR A 85 -6.24 0.24 7.14
N ILE A 86 -6.87 0.67 6.04
CA ILE A 86 -7.23 -0.20 4.92
C ILE A 86 -6.46 0.25 3.68
N ASP A 87 -5.61 -0.65 3.17
CA ASP A 87 -4.72 -0.32 2.05
C ASP A 87 -4.61 -1.47 1.05
N GLY A 88 -4.07 -1.21 -0.14
CA GLY A 88 -3.74 -2.21 -1.13
C GLY A 88 -2.40 -2.88 -0.88
N ALA A 89 -2.14 -4.00 -1.58
CA ALA A 89 -0.81 -4.58 -1.69
C ALA A 89 -0.55 -5.02 -3.13
N ASP A 90 0.71 -4.99 -3.55
CA ASP A 90 1.14 -5.44 -4.87
C ASP A 90 1.36 -6.96 -4.90
N GLU A 91 1.84 -7.53 -3.78
CA GLU A 91 1.88 -8.96 -3.48
C GLU A 91 1.67 -9.19 -1.98
N VAL A 92 1.12 -10.34 -1.63
CA VAL A 92 1.04 -10.86 -0.25
C VAL A 92 1.21 -12.37 -0.25
N ASP A 93 2.08 -12.89 0.62
CA ASP A 93 2.30 -14.32 0.79
C ASP A 93 1.49 -14.91 1.97
N LYS A 94 1.56 -16.24 2.13
CA LYS A 94 0.89 -16.97 3.21
C LYS A 94 1.40 -16.64 4.61
N ASN A 95 2.58 -16.02 4.72
CA ASN A 95 3.17 -15.58 5.97
C ASN A 95 2.82 -14.11 6.28
N PHE A 96 1.93 -13.52 5.47
CA PHE A 96 1.51 -12.13 5.58
C PHE A 96 2.66 -11.12 5.36
N ASN A 97 3.72 -11.53 4.64
CA ASN A 97 4.67 -10.60 4.09
C ASN A 97 4.08 -9.94 2.85
N GLY A 98 4.24 -8.65 2.68
CA GLY A 98 3.73 -7.92 1.53
C GLY A 98 4.77 -7.09 0.81
N ILE A 99 4.52 -6.89 -0.49
CA ILE A 99 5.16 -5.84 -1.29
C ILE A 99 4.13 -4.77 -1.58
N LYS A 100 4.51 -3.52 -1.33
CA LYS A 100 3.72 -2.32 -1.60
C LYS A 100 4.58 -1.24 -2.26
N GLY A 101 3.94 -0.19 -2.78
CA GLY A 101 4.63 0.93 -3.39
C GLY A 101 4.57 0.96 -4.91
N GLY A 102 3.78 0.09 -5.55
CA GLY A 102 3.48 0.19 -6.99
C GLY A 102 2.90 1.55 -7.38
N GLY A 103 2.17 2.20 -6.47
CA GLY A 103 1.64 3.56 -6.60
C GLY A 103 2.57 4.70 -6.20
N ALA A 104 3.85 4.43 -5.88
CA ALA A 104 4.85 5.40 -5.39
C ALA A 104 4.45 6.12 -4.08
N ALA A 105 3.72 5.44 -3.18
CA ALA A 105 3.24 6.00 -1.91
C ALA A 105 3.78 5.27 -0.66
N LEU A 106 4.70 4.34 -0.83
CA LEU A 106 5.14 3.36 0.17
C LEU A 106 5.58 3.97 1.52
N LEU A 107 6.22 5.14 1.51
CA LEU A 107 6.66 5.81 2.72
C LEU A 107 5.47 6.26 3.58
N TRP A 108 4.53 6.99 2.97
CA TRP A 108 3.33 7.44 3.69
C TRP A 108 2.42 6.27 4.06
N GLU A 109 2.32 5.25 3.20
CA GLU A 109 1.61 4.00 3.51
C GLU A 109 2.18 3.33 4.77
N LYS A 110 3.52 3.25 4.90
CA LYS A 110 4.17 2.63 6.06
C LYS A 110 4.04 3.49 7.32
N ILE A 111 4.15 4.82 7.20
CA ILE A 111 3.94 5.74 8.33
C ILE A 111 2.52 5.57 8.88
N VAL A 112 1.50 5.59 8.02
CA VAL A 112 0.10 5.43 8.44
C VAL A 112 -0.11 4.04 9.05
N ALA A 113 0.41 2.99 8.44
CA ALA A 113 0.28 1.62 8.93
C ALA A 113 0.91 1.44 10.33
N THR A 114 2.10 2.00 10.58
CA THR A 114 2.80 1.88 11.87
C THR A 114 2.13 2.64 13.02
N ASN A 115 1.23 3.56 12.70
CA ASN A 115 0.43 4.33 13.68
C ASN A 115 -1.01 3.82 13.80
N SER A 116 -1.29 2.60 13.31
CA SER A 116 -2.63 2.01 13.26
C SER A 116 -2.77 0.85 14.25
N ASN A 117 -3.92 0.79 14.93
CA ASN A 117 -4.27 -0.31 15.83
C ASN A 117 -4.56 -1.60 15.06
N GLN A 118 -5.16 -1.50 13.87
CA GLN A 118 -5.43 -2.61 12.97
C GLN A 118 -5.03 -2.26 11.54
N ILE A 119 -4.41 -3.21 10.84
CA ILE A 119 -4.02 -3.07 9.44
C ILE A 119 -4.72 -4.14 8.62
N VAL A 120 -5.45 -3.70 7.59
CA VAL A 120 -6.17 -4.57 6.66
C VAL A 120 -5.72 -4.29 5.24
N TRP A 121 -5.27 -5.31 4.52
CA TRP A 121 -5.01 -5.17 3.09
C TRP A 121 -6.19 -5.66 2.26
N ILE A 122 -6.44 -4.96 1.15
CA ILE A 122 -7.47 -5.30 0.17
C ILE A 122 -6.83 -5.57 -1.17
N VAL A 123 -7.02 -6.76 -1.70
CA VAL A 123 -6.37 -7.22 -2.93
C VAL A 123 -7.34 -8.02 -3.79
N ASP A 124 -7.06 -8.14 -5.08
CA ASP A 124 -7.65 -9.19 -5.91
C ASP A 124 -6.80 -10.48 -5.78
N GLU A 125 -7.39 -11.63 -6.14
CA GLU A 125 -6.76 -12.94 -5.96
C GLU A 125 -5.38 -13.07 -6.63
N SER A 126 -5.10 -12.30 -7.71
CA SER A 126 -3.83 -12.35 -8.42
C SER A 126 -2.64 -11.81 -7.62
N LYS A 127 -2.94 -11.10 -6.50
CA LYS A 127 -1.93 -10.53 -5.59
C LYS A 127 -1.51 -11.48 -4.48
N VAL A 128 -2.25 -12.58 -4.29
CA VAL A 128 -1.89 -13.62 -3.32
C VAL A 128 -0.92 -14.58 -3.99
N VAL A 129 0.28 -14.67 -3.44
CA VAL A 129 1.39 -15.45 -4.01
C VAL A 129 1.98 -16.43 -2.99
N ASP A 130 2.66 -17.47 -3.45
CA ASP A 130 3.37 -18.41 -2.56
C ASP A 130 4.61 -17.77 -1.92
N THR A 131 5.32 -16.96 -2.69
CA THR A 131 6.52 -16.22 -2.26
C THR A 131 6.54 -14.87 -2.97
N ILE A 132 6.76 -13.79 -2.22
CA ILE A 132 6.85 -12.43 -2.76
C ILE A 132 8.11 -12.24 -3.61
N GLY A 133 8.10 -11.23 -4.51
CA GLY A 133 9.28 -10.79 -5.28
C GLY A 133 9.11 -10.85 -6.80
N LYS A 134 8.03 -11.43 -7.31
CA LYS A 134 7.73 -11.38 -8.75
C LYS A 134 7.36 -9.95 -9.17
N PHE A 135 6.58 -9.25 -8.33
CA PHE A 135 6.41 -7.82 -8.47
C PHE A 135 7.73 -7.13 -8.08
N PRO A 136 8.25 -6.19 -8.90
CA PRO A 136 9.46 -5.47 -8.57
C PRO A 136 9.33 -4.77 -7.21
N LEU A 137 10.33 -4.95 -6.33
CA LEU A 137 10.30 -4.34 -5.01
C LEU A 137 10.63 -2.85 -5.10
N PRO A 138 9.69 -1.93 -4.79
CA PRO A 138 9.96 -0.52 -4.78
C PRO A 138 10.82 -0.10 -3.60
N VAL A 139 11.82 0.76 -3.85
CA VAL A 139 12.66 1.39 -2.82
C VAL A 139 12.63 2.90 -3.05
N GLU A 140 12.21 3.65 -2.04
CA GLU A 140 12.21 5.10 -2.06
C GLU A 140 13.60 5.62 -1.70
N VAL A 141 14.16 6.48 -2.54
CA VAL A 141 15.52 7.01 -2.40
C VAL A 141 15.54 8.52 -2.57
N ILE A 142 16.40 9.20 -1.83
CA ILE A 142 16.58 10.64 -2.04
C ILE A 142 17.17 10.91 -3.43
N PRO A 143 16.76 11.99 -4.13
CA PRO A 143 17.24 12.30 -5.48
C PRO A 143 18.76 12.53 -5.54
N PHE A 144 19.30 13.21 -4.52
CA PHE A 144 20.73 13.46 -4.43
C PHE A 144 21.50 12.14 -4.21
N GLY A 145 22.31 11.76 -5.18
CA GLY A 145 23.10 10.53 -5.11
C GLY A 145 22.34 9.25 -5.45
N ALA A 146 21.12 9.31 -5.97
CA ALA A 146 20.33 8.13 -6.37
C ALA A 146 21.09 7.19 -7.30
N GLY A 147 21.88 7.71 -8.26
CA GLY A 147 22.74 6.91 -9.12
C GLY A 147 23.83 6.13 -8.36
N GLN A 148 24.27 6.58 -7.18
CA GLN A 148 25.20 5.83 -6.36
C GLN A 148 24.50 4.72 -5.58
N VAL A 149 23.25 4.94 -5.15
CA VAL A 149 22.42 3.88 -4.54
C VAL A 149 22.14 2.78 -5.57
N ILE A 150 21.77 3.15 -6.80
CA ILE A 150 21.54 2.20 -7.90
C ILE A 150 22.80 1.34 -8.14
N LYS A 151 23.98 1.93 -8.25
CA LYS A 151 25.24 1.17 -8.43
C LYS A 151 25.52 0.19 -7.27
N LYS A 152 25.18 0.56 -6.03
CA LYS A 152 25.31 -0.35 -4.88
C LYS A 152 24.35 -1.53 -5.00
N PHE A 153 23.12 -1.30 -5.44
CA PHE A 153 22.15 -2.36 -5.67
C PHE A 153 22.52 -3.26 -6.85
N GLU A 154 23.08 -2.70 -7.93
CA GLU A 154 23.66 -3.47 -9.05
C GLU A 154 24.79 -4.40 -8.57
N ALA A 155 25.71 -3.89 -7.77
CA ALA A 155 26.82 -4.68 -7.20
C ALA A 155 26.34 -5.83 -6.29
N ARG A 156 25.14 -5.71 -5.67
CA ARG A 156 24.48 -6.77 -4.88
C ARG A 156 23.63 -7.73 -5.73
N GLY A 157 23.49 -7.48 -7.03
CA GLY A 157 22.67 -8.31 -7.93
C GLY A 157 21.16 -8.04 -7.85
N TYR A 158 20.72 -6.89 -7.29
CA TYR A 158 19.30 -6.58 -7.07
C TYR A 158 18.57 -6.09 -8.33
N LYS A 159 19.25 -5.96 -9.47
CA LYS A 159 18.69 -5.53 -10.77
C LYS A 159 17.83 -4.27 -10.63
N PRO A 160 18.39 -3.16 -10.13
CA PRO A 160 17.63 -1.92 -9.90
C PRO A 160 17.28 -1.21 -11.20
N VAL A 161 16.07 -0.65 -11.26
CA VAL A 161 15.63 0.23 -12.35
C VAL A 161 15.01 1.48 -11.74
N LEU A 162 15.50 2.66 -12.12
CA LEU A 162 14.87 3.92 -11.73
C LEU A 162 13.49 4.00 -12.38
N ARG A 163 12.45 4.24 -11.59
CA ARG A 163 11.07 4.29 -12.09
C ARG A 163 10.85 5.55 -12.90
N LEU A 164 10.37 5.36 -14.14
CA LEU A 164 9.98 6.44 -15.04
C LEU A 164 8.47 6.41 -15.28
N ASP A 165 7.89 7.57 -15.54
CA ASP A 165 6.52 7.70 -16.01
C ASP A 165 6.39 7.40 -17.51
N ALA A 166 5.18 7.53 -18.06
CA ALA A 166 4.91 7.27 -19.47
C ALA A 166 5.65 8.24 -20.43
N ASP A 167 6.05 9.40 -19.93
CA ASP A 167 6.80 10.42 -20.69
C ASP A 167 8.33 10.23 -20.57
N GLY A 168 8.78 9.23 -19.80
CA GLY A 168 10.20 8.93 -19.58
C GLY A 168 10.85 9.83 -18.52
N LYS A 169 10.05 10.52 -17.68
CA LYS A 169 10.55 11.33 -16.56
C LYS A 169 10.57 10.51 -15.28
N GLU A 170 11.49 10.85 -14.39
CA GLU A 170 11.58 10.19 -13.08
C GLU A 170 10.29 10.39 -12.27
N VAL A 171 9.71 9.29 -11.82
CA VAL A 171 8.58 9.31 -10.90
C VAL A 171 9.01 9.92 -9.57
N ARG A 172 8.17 10.82 -9.05
CA ARG A 172 8.33 11.45 -7.74
C ARG A 172 7.25 10.96 -6.79
N THR A 173 7.67 10.61 -5.57
CA THR A 173 6.73 10.37 -4.46
C THR A 173 6.12 11.68 -3.96
N ASP A 174 5.07 11.61 -3.14
CA ASP A 174 4.51 12.80 -2.47
C ASP A 174 5.52 13.50 -1.54
N ALA A 175 6.55 12.79 -1.08
CA ALA A 175 7.71 13.33 -0.35
C ALA A 175 8.83 13.85 -1.28
N ASN A 176 8.59 13.90 -2.61
CA ASN A 176 9.52 14.37 -3.63
C ASN A 176 10.80 13.53 -3.78
N ASN A 177 10.78 12.28 -3.38
CA ASN A 177 11.86 11.30 -3.58
C ASN A 177 11.70 10.54 -4.89
N PHE A 178 12.74 9.79 -5.30
CA PHE A 178 12.68 8.84 -6.41
C PHE A 178 12.23 7.46 -5.93
N VAL A 179 11.81 6.63 -6.88
CA VAL A 179 11.55 5.20 -6.66
C VAL A 179 12.49 4.38 -7.53
N VAL A 180 13.19 3.44 -6.93
CA VAL A 180 14.01 2.43 -7.61
C VAL A 180 13.34 1.08 -7.45
N ASP A 181 12.99 0.43 -8.56
CA ASP A 181 12.37 -0.89 -8.58
C ASP A 181 13.43 -1.98 -8.66
N LEU A 182 13.44 -2.91 -7.71
CA LEU A 182 14.37 -4.04 -7.68
C LEU A 182 13.70 -5.29 -8.27
N HIS A 183 14.25 -5.83 -9.36
CA HIS A 183 13.71 -6.98 -10.10
C HIS A 183 14.31 -8.29 -9.58
N LEU A 184 13.90 -8.70 -8.38
CA LEU A 184 14.45 -9.84 -7.66
C LEU A 184 13.83 -11.19 -8.06
N GLU A 185 12.63 -11.18 -8.67
CA GLU A 185 11.84 -12.33 -9.09
C GLU A 185 11.35 -13.22 -7.92
N ARG A 186 12.13 -13.30 -6.83
CA ARG A 186 11.83 -14.06 -5.63
C ARG A 186 12.60 -13.52 -4.43
N ILE A 187 11.93 -13.43 -3.28
CA ILE A 187 12.51 -12.96 -2.02
C ILE A 187 12.31 -14.05 -0.96
N ASP A 188 13.35 -14.86 -0.73
CA ASP A 188 13.29 -15.97 0.24
C ASP A 188 13.57 -15.50 1.68
N HIS A 189 14.35 -14.42 1.86
CA HIS A 189 14.76 -13.85 3.15
C HIS A 189 14.35 -12.38 3.24
N PRO A 190 13.03 -12.07 3.34
CA PRO A 190 12.56 -10.69 3.26
C PRO A 190 13.04 -9.80 4.41
N GLN A 191 13.28 -10.35 5.63
CA GLN A 191 13.78 -9.60 6.78
C GLN A 191 15.24 -9.15 6.56
N GLU A 192 16.09 -10.04 6.09
CA GLU A 192 17.51 -9.74 5.82
C GLU A 192 17.62 -8.69 4.70
N LEU A 193 16.79 -8.82 3.67
CA LEU A 193 16.73 -7.83 2.59
C LEU A 193 16.24 -6.47 3.10
N ALA A 194 15.22 -6.44 3.94
CA ALA A 194 14.71 -5.21 4.53
C ALA A 194 15.81 -4.46 5.33
N GLU A 195 16.56 -5.20 6.15
CA GLU A 195 17.68 -4.65 6.92
C GLU A 195 18.81 -4.12 6.02
N ASP A 196 19.16 -4.85 4.95
CA ASP A 196 20.19 -4.41 4.00
C ASP A 196 19.77 -3.14 3.26
N LEU A 197 18.50 -3.05 2.86
CA LEU A 197 17.97 -1.89 2.15
C LEU A 197 17.93 -0.64 3.04
N ILE A 198 17.33 -0.74 4.24
CA ILE A 198 17.17 0.42 5.13
C ILE A 198 18.50 0.95 5.66
N ASN A 199 19.52 0.10 5.80
CA ASN A 199 20.86 0.50 6.19
C ASN A 199 21.70 1.06 5.02
N THR A 200 21.19 1.10 3.82
CA THR A 200 21.86 1.71 2.67
C THR A 200 21.67 3.23 2.65
N VAL A 201 22.74 3.99 2.92
CA VAL A 201 22.68 5.46 2.91
C VAL A 201 22.13 5.97 1.57
N GLY A 202 21.10 6.80 1.64
CA GLY A 202 20.35 7.34 0.50
C GLY A 202 18.99 6.64 0.28
N VAL A 203 18.74 5.50 0.90
CA VAL A 203 17.42 4.88 1.00
C VAL A 203 16.62 5.62 2.07
N VAL A 204 15.36 5.90 1.78
CA VAL A 204 14.39 6.50 2.70
C VAL A 204 13.52 5.39 3.29
N GLU A 205 12.96 4.52 2.44
CA GLU A 205 12.11 3.41 2.83
C GLU A 205 12.04 2.37 1.70
N HIS A 206 11.60 1.16 1.99
CA HIS A 206 11.42 0.08 1.04
C HIS A 206 9.99 -0.49 1.09
N GLY A 207 9.56 -1.10 0.00
CA GLY A 207 8.21 -1.65 -0.15
C GLY A 207 7.96 -3.00 0.51
N LEU A 208 8.89 -3.54 1.31
CA LEU A 208 8.64 -4.70 2.15
C LEU A 208 7.86 -4.28 3.40
N PHE A 209 6.65 -4.83 3.56
CA PHE A 209 5.78 -4.68 4.72
C PHE A 209 5.69 -6.03 5.43
N LEU A 210 6.47 -6.19 6.50
CA LEU A 210 6.69 -7.46 7.19
C LEU A 210 6.11 -7.40 8.60
N ASN A 211 5.42 -8.46 9.03
CA ASN A 211 4.83 -8.57 10.37
C ASN A 211 3.87 -7.42 10.74
N MET A 212 3.20 -6.81 9.74
CA MET A 212 2.37 -5.61 9.97
C MET A 212 0.88 -5.90 9.85
N VAL A 213 0.45 -6.65 8.83
CA VAL A 213 -0.97 -6.82 8.50
C VAL A 213 -1.67 -7.81 9.42
N ASP A 214 -2.89 -7.46 9.84
CA ASP A 214 -3.75 -8.31 10.67
C ASP A 214 -4.69 -9.17 9.82
N LYS A 215 -5.22 -8.60 8.73
CA LYS A 215 -6.16 -9.26 7.83
C LYS A 215 -5.91 -8.89 6.38
N VAL A 216 -6.20 -9.82 5.48
CA VAL A 216 -6.23 -9.55 4.04
C VAL A 216 -7.61 -9.94 3.51
N ILE A 217 -8.30 -8.98 2.92
CA ILE A 217 -9.58 -9.20 2.23
C ILE A 217 -9.27 -9.37 0.74
N VAL A 218 -9.52 -10.56 0.24
CA VAL A 218 -9.21 -10.96 -1.12
C VAL A 218 -10.50 -10.98 -1.94
N GLY A 219 -10.56 -10.16 -2.99
CA GLY A 219 -11.61 -10.25 -3.99
C GLY A 219 -11.46 -11.52 -4.81
N ASP A 220 -12.48 -12.37 -4.76
CA ASP A 220 -12.55 -13.68 -5.41
C ASP A 220 -13.82 -13.77 -6.25
N PRO A 221 -13.87 -14.53 -7.36
CA PRO A 221 -15.07 -14.68 -8.19
C PRO A 221 -16.30 -15.22 -7.44
N ASN A 222 -16.10 -15.97 -6.36
CA ASN A 222 -17.17 -16.54 -5.54
C ASN A 222 -17.57 -15.62 -4.37
N GLY A 223 -17.04 -14.40 -4.31
CA GLY A 223 -17.22 -13.43 -3.25
C GLY A 223 -15.93 -13.19 -2.44
N PRO A 224 -15.85 -12.07 -1.71
CA PRO A 224 -14.65 -11.73 -0.95
C PRO A 224 -14.37 -12.76 0.16
N ARG A 225 -13.12 -13.16 0.33
CA ARG A 225 -12.66 -14.02 1.42
C ARG A 225 -11.68 -13.28 2.31
N VAL A 226 -11.68 -13.61 3.60
CA VAL A 226 -10.78 -13.01 4.59
C VAL A 226 -9.70 -14.00 4.99
N MET A 227 -8.44 -13.57 4.92
CA MET A 227 -7.30 -14.25 5.52
C MET A 227 -6.95 -13.51 6.81
N THR A 228 -6.83 -14.21 7.93
CA THR A 228 -6.49 -13.62 9.24
C THR A 228 -5.11 -14.09 9.66
N ASN A 229 -4.27 -13.13 10.07
CA ASN A 229 -2.93 -13.42 10.59
C ASN A 229 -3.03 -13.92 12.04
N ALA A 230 -2.83 -15.20 12.25
CA ALA A 230 -2.91 -15.83 13.58
C ALA A 230 -1.68 -15.52 14.46
N ASN A 231 -0.64 -14.89 13.90
CA ASN A 231 0.59 -14.56 14.62
C ASN A 231 0.60 -13.12 15.16
N LYS A 232 -0.54 -12.41 15.03
CA LYS A 232 -0.69 -11.01 15.43
C LYS A 232 -1.92 -10.76 16.30
#